data_39c753179130413c2957e6f621e3c575
#
_entry.id   39c753179130413c2957e6f621e3c575
#
_cell.length_a   1.000
_cell.length_b   1.000
_cell.length_c   1.000
_cell.angle_alpha   90.00
_cell.angle_beta   90.00
_cell.angle_gamma   90.00
#
_symmetry.space_group_name_H-M   'P 1'
#
loop_
_entity.id
_entity.type
_entity.pdbx_description
1 polymer ?
#
loop_
_entity_poly.entity_id
_entity_poly.type
_entity_poly.pdbx_seq_one_letter_code
_entity_poly.pdbx_strand_id
1 'polypeptide(L)'
;MRLLLSDGSSLASRQAAGLLAGAGHDVGVLSDDRWVLTSWTRSVRRRHACPRYGSDPRAWLDVALRVAVDEGYDVLVPTQEQAAALSAAADRVAAAGVRTAVPDFPALAAVQDKATATATLDRLGIAQPPTTVVSSPEERAAWDRFPVFAKLPVATASTGVARCSSAAELAAFAPDAPTLVLQEPAPGPLAMVQTVWCRGELVAAHVNERVLEGAGGGAARKRSLDRPDVVDVLARLGAALDWHGALCADVILTPTGPVVIDVNPRLVEPANAAASGVDLVGALVEAAFDRPALQPVSTPGVETHQLLLAALGPAQRGEGRRAVARQVHDAVRRRGAYAASREELTPAGGDWRTIAPVASVVAVCLARPSAWRWFSGGSVAGYALSPAGWDQLVAHHAGASAPA
;
A
#
# COMPACT_ATOMS: atom_id res chain seq x y z
N MET A 1 -9.58 -10.58 -20.29
CA MET A 1 -8.71 -9.42 -20.65
C MET A 1 -7.27 -9.76 -20.34
N ARG A 2 -6.33 -9.05 -20.95
CA ARG A 2 -4.90 -9.08 -20.65
C ARG A 2 -4.57 -7.89 -19.76
N LEU A 3 -4.12 -8.12 -18.55
CA LEU A 3 -3.90 -7.10 -17.53
C LEU A 3 -2.42 -7.07 -17.13
N LEU A 4 -1.80 -5.88 -17.12
CA LEU A 4 -0.41 -5.68 -16.71
C LEU A 4 -0.38 -5.02 -15.33
N LEU A 5 0.15 -5.71 -14.32
CA LEU A 5 0.36 -5.12 -13.00
C LEU A 5 1.61 -4.24 -13.00
N SER A 6 1.52 -3.07 -12.39
CA SER A 6 2.60 -2.08 -12.34
C SER A 6 3.81 -2.50 -11.49
N ASP A 7 3.65 -3.49 -10.61
CA ASP A 7 4.69 -3.98 -9.69
C ASP A 7 4.60 -5.49 -9.49
N GLY A 8 5.74 -6.15 -9.30
CA GLY A 8 5.85 -7.58 -9.02
C GLY A 8 6.27 -7.93 -7.60
N SER A 9 6.73 -6.96 -6.83
CA SER A 9 7.40 -7.21 -5.54
C SER A 9 6.48 -7.16 -4.32
N SER A 10 5.38 -6.39 -4.39
CA SER A 10 4.51 -6.14 -3.25
C SER A 10 3.53 -7.26 -2.95
N LEU A 11 3.06 -7.28 -1.69
CA LEU A 11 1.95 -8.14 -1.24
C LEU A 11 0.66 -7.82 -2.01
N ALA A 12 0.36 -6.53 -2.23
CA ALA A 12 -0.81 -6.09 -2.99
C ALA A 12 -0.82 -6.66 -4.40
N SER A 13 0.30 -6.56 -5.13
CA SER A 13 0.43 -7.10 -6.48
C SER A 13 0.29 -8.62 -6.50
N ARG A 14 0.86 -9.32 -5.51
CA ARG A 14 0.73 -10.77 -5.41
C ARG A 14 -0.72 -11.20 -5.17
N GLN A 15 -1.45 -10.47 -4.32
CA GLN A 15 -2.88 -10.71 -4.06
C GLN A 15 -3.73 -10.37 -5.29
N ALA A 16 -3.50 -9.20 -5.91
CA ALA A 16 -4.19 -8.78 -7.12
C ALA A 16 -4.02 -9.78 -8.27
N ALA A 17 -2.79 -10.29 -8.48
CA ALA A 17 -2.52 -11.32 -9.49
C ALA A 17 -3.37 -12.57 -9.27
N GLY A 18 -3.52 -13.03 -8.02
CA GLY A 18 -4.35 -14.18 -7.67
C GLY A 18 -5.83 -13.95 -7.94
N LEU A 19 -6.35 -12.79 -7.54
CA LEU A 19 -7.75 -12.41 -7.73
C LEU A 19 -8.11 -12.28 -9.21
N LEU A 20 -7.30 -11.54 -9.98
CA LEU A 20 -7.53 -11.33 -11.41
C LEU A 20 -7.42 -12.64 -12.22
N ALA A 21 -6.42 -13.46 -11.95
CA ALA A 21 -6.30 -14.77 -12.60
C ALA A 21 -7.47 -15.70 -12.22
N GLY A 22 -7.95 -15.65 -10.97
CA GLY A 22 -9.15 -16.36 -10.52
C GLY A 22 -10.43 -15.91 -11.23
N ALA A 23 -10.50 -14.63 -11.62
CA ALA A 23 -11.58 -14.08 -12.45
C ALA A 23 -11.40 -14.37 -13.96
N GLY A 24 -10.38 -15.13 -14.37
CA GLY A 24 -10.17 -15.55 -15.76
C GLY A 24 -9.38 -14.57 -16.62
N HIS A 25 -8.68 -13.60 -16.03
CA HIS A 25 -7.82 -12.68 -16.76
C HIS A 25 -6.41 -13.26 -17.01
N ASP A 26 -5.79 -12.86 -18.12
CA ASP A 26 -4.38 -13.13 -18.41
C ASP A 26 -3.52 -12.02 -17.78
N VAL A 27 -2.73 -12.37 -16.77
CA VAL A 27 -2.01 -11.39 -15.94
C VAL A 27 -0.53 -11.40 -16.27
N GLY A 28 -0.01 -10.25 -16.69
CA GLY A 28 1.41 -9.92 -16.74
C GLY A 28 1.82 -9.01 -15.59
N VAL A 29 3.12 -8.87 -15.37
CA VAL A 29 3.67 -8.02 -14.32
C VAL A 29 4.97 -7.36 -14.75
N LEU A 30 5.15 -6.10 -14.34
CA LEU A 30 6.42 -5.38 -14.42
C LEU A 30 7.25 -5.63 -13.16
N SER A 31 8.54 -5.85 -13.29
CA SER A 31 9.43 -6.03 -12.14
C SER A 31 10.88 -5.71 -12.48
N ASP A 32 11.59 -5.08 -11.54
CA ASP A 32 13.02 -4.81 -11.58
C ASP A 32 13.89 -6.03 -11.19
N ASP A 33 13.27 -7.04 -10.55
CA ASP A 33 13.94 -8.27 -10.14
C ASP A 33 13.15 -9.50 -10.59
N ARG A 34 13.86 -10.57 -10.89
CA ARG A 34 13.28 -11.86 -11.27
C ARG A 34 12.79 -12.70 -10.07
N TRP A 35 13.26 -12.40 -8.87
CA TRP A 35 12.97 -13.18 -7.65
C TRP A 35 11.95 -12.52 -6.75
N VAL A 36 10.95 -11.84 -7.32
CA VAL A 36 9.87 -11.18 -6.58
C VAL A 36 8.72 -12.13 -6.25
N LEU A 37 7.83 -11.70 -5.35
CA LEU A 37 6.70 -12.54 -4.88
C LEU A 37 5.81 -13.04 -6.00
N THR A 38 5.57 -12.22 -7.03
CA THR A 38 4.75 -12.60 -8.20
C THR A 38 5.43 -13.63 -9.11
N SER A 39 6.72 -13.86 -8.99
CA SER A 39 7.44 -14.90 -9.74
C SER A 39 7.10 -16.31 -9.25
N TRP A 40 6.54 -16.43 -8.05
CA TRP A 40 6.24 -17.69 -7.39
C TRP A 40 4.74 -18.03 -7.43
N THR A 41 4.07 -17.73 -8.54
CA THR A 41 2.66 -18.07 -8.75
C THR A 41 2.36 -18.40 -10.21
N ARG A 42 1.39 -19.28 -10.43
CA ARG A 42 0.85 -19.56 -11.76
C ARG A 42 -0.12 -18.48 -12.24
N SER A 43 -0.56 -17.61 -11.33
CA SER A 43 -1.47 -16.51 -11.65
C SER A 43 -0.83 -15.48 -12.58
N VAL A 44 0.50 -15.34 -12.57
CA VAL A 44 1.24 -14.49 -13.49
C VAL A 44 1.75 -15.31 -14.68
N ARG A 45 1.30 -14.96 -15.88
CA ARG A 45 1.68 -15.61 -17.12
C ARG A 45 2.98 -15.10 -17.72
N ARG A 46 3.19 -13.79 -17.61
CA ARG A 46 4.37 -13.11 -18.17
C ARG A 46 4.94 -12.12 -17.16
N ARG A 47 6.26 -12.01 -17.16
CA ARG A 47 6.97 -11.01 -16.40
C ARG A 47 7.86 -10.20 -17.33
N HIS A 48 7.76 -8.89 -17.24
CA HIS A 48 8.52 -7.95 -18.04
C HIS A 48 9.50 -7.23 -17.14
N ALA A 49 10.77 -7.21 -17.57
CA ALA A 49 11.81 -6.47 -16.86
C ALA A 49 11.61 -4.96 -17.04
N CYS A 50 11.75 -4.21 -15.96
CA CYS A 50 11.68 -2.75 -15.97
C CYS A 50 12.78 -2.15 -15.08
N PRO A 51 13.13 -0.87 -15.23
CA PRO A 51 13.96 -0.14 -14.28
C PRO A 51 13.32 -0.10 -12.89
N ARG A 52 14.17 0.07 -11.86
CA ARG A 52 13.68 0.27 -10.49
C ARG A 52 12.90 1.57 -10.40
N TYR A 53 11.63 1.49 -10.02
CA TYR A 53 10.70 2.61 -10.00
C TYR A 53 11.16 3.78 -9.13
N GLY A 54 11.56 3.52 -7.89
CA GLY A 54 11.87 4.56 -6.91
C GLY A 54 13.08 5.43 -7.26
N SER A 55 14.00 4.94 -8.09
CA SER A 55 15.19 5.70 -8.52
C SER A 55 14.97 6.45 -9.84
N ASP A 56 14.14 5.90 -10.73
CA ASP A 56 13.86 6.51 -12.03
C ASP A 56 12.41 6.19 -12.48
N PRO A 57 11.43 6.93 -11.96
CA PRO A 57 10.03 6.71 -12.31
C PRO A 57 9.73 7.01 -13.79
N ARG A 58 10.54 7.84 -14.46
CA ARG A 58 10.37 8.16 -15.89
C ARG A 58 10.81 7.01 -16.77
N ALA A 59 11.99 6.45 -16.54
CA ALA A 59 12.46 5.28 -17.26
C ALA A 59 11.55 4.06 -17.03
N TRP A 60 11.01 3.90 -15.81
CA TRP A 60 10.00 2.89 -15.52
C TRP A 60 8.76 3.10 -16.39
N LEU A 61 8.24 4.33 -16.47
CA LEU A 61 7.05 4.67 -17.26
C LEU A 61 7.26 4.38 -18.76
N ASP A 62 8.42 4.74 -19.32
CA ASP A 62 8.75 4.48 -20.72
C ASP A 62 8.70 2.99 -21.05
N VAL A 63 9.20 2.14 -20.15
CA VAL A 63 9.14 0.69 -20.30
C VAL A 63 7.70 0.18 -20.10
N ALA A 64 6.99 0.70 -19.12
CA ALA A 64 5.62 0.27 -18.81
C ALA A 64 4.67 0.52 -19.99
N LEU A 65 4.72 1.71 -20.60
CA LEU A 65 3.91 2.05 -21.77
C LEU A 65 4.27 1.19 -22.99
N ARG A 66 5.57 1.06 -23.28
CA ARG A 66 6.05 0.22 -24.38
C ARG A 66 5.56 -1.22 -24.21
N VAL A 67 5.74 -1.84 -23.03
CA VAL A 67 5.31 -3.22 -22.77
C VAL A 67 3.78 -3.33 -22.88
N ALA A 68 3.03 -2.37 -22.36
CA ALA A 68 1.57 -2.39 -22.45
C ALA A 68 1.10 -2.42 -23.90
N VAL A 69 1.70 -1.60 -24.77
CA VAL A 69 1.35 -1.49 -26.19
C VAL A 69 1.86 -2.70 -26.99
N ASP A 70 3.15 -3.01 -26.92
CA ASP A 70 3.79 -4.05 -27.75
C ASP A 70 3.24 -5.44 -27.44
N GLU A 71 2.90 -5.70 -26.19
CA GLU A 71 2.35 -6.97 -25.75
C GLU A 71 0.81 -6.99 -25.77
N GLY A 72 0.16 -5.90 -26.12
CA GLY A 72 -1.31 -5.78 -26.26
C GLY A 72 -2.06 -6.03 -24.95
N TYR A 73 -1.66 -5.37 -23.87
CA TYR A 73 -2.41 -5.36 -22.61
C TYR A 73 -3.60 -4.41 -22.71
N ASP A 74 -4.75 -4.85 -22.20
CA ASP A 74 -5.98 -4.06 -22.18
C ASP A 74 -5.94 -2.93 -21.13
N VAL A 75 -5.32 -3.23 -19.96
CA VAL A 75 -5.20 -2.31 -18.81
C VAL A 75 -3.84 -2.45 -18.15
N LEU A 76 -3.20 -1.33 -17.82
CA LEU A 76 -2.10 -1.22 -16.88
C LEU A 76 -2.68 -0.91 -15.49
N VAL A 77 -2.67 -1.91 -14.61
CA VAL A 77 -3.28 -1.84 -13.28
C VAL A 77 -2.29 -1.29 -12.26
N PRO A 78 -2.53 -0.11 -11.67
CA PRO A 78 -1.65 0.50 -10.66
C PRO A 78 -1.83 -0.21 -9.31
N THR A 79 -0.89 -1.05 -8.94
CA THR A 79 -0.96 -1.85 -7.70
C THR A 79 -0.17 -1.23 -6.55
N GLN A 80 0.68 -0.23 -6.84
CA GLN A 80 1.53 0.44 -5.85
C GLN A 80 1.81 1.90 -6.24
N GLU A 81 2.88 2.50 -5.75
CA GLU A 81 3.22 3.91 -5.93
C GLU A 81 3.50 4.33 -7.37
N GLN A 82 3.59 3.37 -8.30
CA GLN A 82 3.62 3.65 -9.74
C GLN A 82 2.39 4.41 -10.24
N ALA A 83 1.30 4.42 -9.45
CA ALA A 83 0.16 5.31 -9.69
C ALA A 83 0.58 6.77 -9.86
N ALA A 84 1.61 7.22 -9.11
CA ALA A 84 2.10 8.60 -9.20
C ALA A 84 2.74 8.92 -10.56
N ALA A 85 3.53 8.00 -11.14
CA ALA A 85 4.11 8.21 -12.45
C ALA A 85 3.06 8.18 -13.57
N LEU A 86 2.08 7.29 -13.46
CA LEU A 86 0.96 7.22 -14.41
C LEU A 86 0.10 8.49 -14.36
N SER A 87 -0.16 9.00 -13.17
CA SER A 87 -0.91 10.24 -12.94
C SER A 87 -0.14 11.48 -13.44
N ALA A 88 1.17 11.59 -13.14
CA ALA A 88 2.00 12.71 -13.58
C ALA A 88 2.16 12.80 -15.09
N ALA A 89 1.94 11.70 -15.81
CA ALA A 89 2.09 11.60 -17.26
C ALA A 89 0.79 11.13 -17.95
N ALA A 90 -0.38 11.52 -17.43
CA ALA A 90 -1.68 11.06 -17.90
C ALA A 90 -1.86 11.27 -19.42
N ASP A 91 -1.42 12.41 -19.98
CA ASP A 91 -1.49 12.69 -21.42
C ASP A 91 -0.67 11.70 -22.24
N ARG A 92 0.52 11.32 -21.78
CA ARG A 92 1.36 10.31 -22.44
C ARG A 92 0.73 8.92 -22.38
N VAL A 93 0.13 8.58 -21.24
CA VAL A 93 -0.59 7.31 -21.06
C VAL A 93 -1.77 7.23 -22.03
N ALA A 94 -2.56 8.30 -22.11
CA ALA A 94 -3.69 8.41 -23.03
C ALA A 94 -3.24 8.38 -24.50
N ALA A 95 -2.19 9.13 -24.87
CA ALA A 95 -1.63 9.14 -26.22
C ALA A 95 -1.10 7.78 -26.66
N ALA A 96 -0.61 6.96 -25.73
CA ALA A 96 -0.19 5.59 -25.98
C ALA A 96 -1.38 4.59 -26.10
N GLY A 97 -2.62 5.05 -25.88
CA GLY A 97 -3.81 4.20 -25.88
C GLY A 97 -3.89 3.21 -24.72
N VAL A 98 -3.11 3.43 -23.67
CA VAL A 98 -3.07 2.56 -22.47
C VAL A 98 -4.18 2.99 -21.49
N ARG A 99 -5.00 2.04 -21.06
CA ARG A 99 -6.02 2.27 -20.03
C ARG A 99 -5.44 2.05 -18.64
N THR A 100 -5.77 2.94 -17.72
CA THR A 100 -5.41 2.84 -16.29
C THR A 100 -6.39 3.66 -15.47
N ALA A 101 -6.55 3.36 -14.19
CA ALA A 101 -7.37 4.13 -13.26
C ALA A 101 -6.46 4.79 -12.22
N VAL A 102 -6.15 6.06 -12.42
CA VAL A 102 -5.38 6.92 -11.51
C VAL A 102 -6.04 8.29 -11.46
N PRO A 103 -5.94 9.02 -10.34
CA PRO A 103 -6.47 10.37 -10.25
C PRO A 103 -5.63 11.35 -11.07
N ASP A 104 -6.15 12.53 -11.29
CA ASP A 104 -5.36 13.64 -11.82
C ASP A 104 -4.20 13.96 -10.88
N PHE A 105 -3.07 14.40 -11.44
CA PHE A 105 -1.85 14.58 -10.65
C PHE A 105 -1.98 15.60 -9.51
N PRO A 106 -2.69 16.74 -9.64
CA PRO A 106 -2.94 17.64 -8.52
C PRO A 106 -3.70 16.97 -7.36
N ALA A 107 -4.68 16.12 -7.66
CA ALA A 107 -5.42 15.37 -6.65
C ALA A 107 -4.51 14.34 -5.94
N LEU A 108 -3.68 13.62 -6.70
CA LEU A 108 -2.70 12.69 -6.13
C LEU A 108 -1.67 13.43 -5.28
N ALA A 109 -1.12 14.54 -5.76
CA ALA A 109 -0.11 15.32 -5.06
C ALA A 109 -0.63 15.92 -3.74
N ALA A 110 -1.93 16.20 -3.67
CA ALA A 110 -2.56 16.69 -2.44
C ALA A 110 -2.52 15.70 -1.28
N VAL A 111 -2.24 14.41 -1.54
CA VAL A 111 -2.24 13.33 -0.50
C VAL A 111 -1.02 12.40 -0.55
N GLN A 112 -0.16 12.48 -1.58
CA GLN A 112 1.03 11.63 -1.69
C GLN A 112 2.12 12.01 -0.68
N ASP A 113 2.37 13.30 -0.52
CA ASP A 113 3.28 13.85 0.47
C ASP A 113 2.53 14.04 1.79
N LYS A 114 3.07 13.54 2.91
CA LYS A 114 2.40 13.58 4.22
C LYS A 114 2.20 14.99 4.77
N ALA A 115 3.07 15.94 4.40
CA ALA A 115 2.91 17.33 4.81
C ALA A 115 1.73 18.00 4.06
N THR A 116 1.65 17.79 2.75
CA THR A 116 0.50 18.24 1.95
C THR A 116 -0.79 17.51 2.31
N ALA A 117 -0.71 16.20 2.61
CA ALA A 117 -1.85 15.42 3.07
C ALA A 117 -2.43 15.98 4.38
N THR A 118 -1.56 16.32 5.36
CA THR A 118 -1.98 16.97 6.61
C THR A 118 -2.77 18.25 6.34
N ALA A 119 -2.25 19.16 5.50
CA ALA A 119 -2.93 20.40 5.15
C ALA A 119 -4.25 20.16 4.38
N THR A 120 -4.30 19.13 3.54
CA THR A 120 -5.52 18.75 2.81
C THR A 120 -6.59 18.23 3.75
N LEU A 121 -6.24 17.35 4.70
CA LEU A 121 -7.16 16.84 5.72
C LEU A 121 -7.72 17.96 6.60
N ASP A 122 -6.85 18.88 7.05
CA ASP A 122 -7.27 20.05 7.85
C ASP A 122 -8.25 20.95 7.09
N ARG A 123 -7.93 21.29 5.84
CA ARG A 123 -8.79 22.12 4.98
C ARG A 123 -10.17 21.49 4.76
N LEU A 124 -10.24 20.17 4.68
CA LEU A 124 -11.49 19.42 4.52
C LEU A 124 -12.20 19.10 5.85
N GLY A 125 -11.61 19.48 6.98
CA GLY A 125 -12.11 19.16 8.32
C GLY A 125 -12.19 17.65 8.57
N ILE A 126 -11.28 16.86 7.97
CA ILE A 126 -11.14 15.43 8.22
C ILE A 126 -10.25 15.25 9.45
N ALA A 127 -10.76 14.52 10.44
CA ALA A 127 -10.08 14.35 11.72
C ALA A 127 -8.75 13.60 11.56
N GLN A 128 -7.69 14.16 12.15
CA GLN A 128 -6.38 13.55 12.32
C GLN A 128 -5.86 13.81 13.73
N PRO A 129 -4.91 13.01 14.26
CA PRO A 129 -4.26 13.35 15.52
C PRO A 129 -3.57 14.72 15.42
N PRO A 130 -3.31 15.42 16.53
CA PRO A 130 -2.54 16.65 16.50
C PRO A 130 -1.24 16.45 15.73
N THR A 131 -1.09 17.20 14.63
CA THR A 131 0.00 17.04 13.66
C THR A 131 0.62 18.38 13.37
N THR A 132 1.96 18.42 13.33
CA THR A 132 2.73 19.62 13.04
C THR A 132 3.79 19.28 11.99
N VAL A 133 3.89 20.10 10.96
CA VAL A 133 4.97 20.03 9.98
C VAL A 133 6.10 20.93 10.47
N VAL A 134 7.30 20.38 10.65
CA VAL A 134 8.51 21.12 11.03
C VAL A 134 9.47 21.14 9.85
N SER A 135 9.97 22.32 9.50
CA SER A 135 10.77 22.56 8.29
C SER A 135 12.17 23.13 8.61
N SER A 136 12.52 23.21 9.89
CA SER A 136 13.87 23.62 10.30
C SER A 136 14.39 22.81 11.50
N PRO A 137 15.72 22.73 11.69
CA PRO A 137 16.33 22.13 12.86
C PRO A 137 15.86 22.78 14.17
N GLU A 138 15.64 24.10 14.18
CA GLU A 138 15.19 24.87 15.32
C GLU A 138 13.77 24.48 15.72
N GLU A 139 12.84 24.39 14.77
CA GLU A 139 11.47 23.92 15.02
C GLU A 139 11.47 22.49 15.56
N ARG A 140 12.32 21.61 15.00
CA ARG A 140 12.50 20.25 15.49
C ARG A 140 13.02 20.21 16.93
N ALA A 141 14.01 21.04 17.25
CA ALA A 141 14.61 21.12 18.58
C ALA A 141 13.66 21.72 19.63
N ALA A 142 12.72 22.57 19.20
CA ALA A 142 11.71 23.19 20.06
C ALA A 142 10.55 22.22 20.41
N TRP A 143 10.47 21.04 19.78
CA TRP A 143 9.41 20.07 20.06
C TRP A 143 9.61 19.43 21.45
N ASP A 144 8.57 19.48 22.29
CA ASP A 144 8.61 18.98 23.67
C ASP A 144 7.51 17.97 24.03
N ARG A 145 6.61 17.66 23.08
CA ARG A 145 5.48 16.74 23.32
C ARG A 145 5.85 15.31 22.90
N PHE A 146 6.11 14.45 23.87
CA PHE A 146 6.48 13.06 23.67
C PHE A 146 5.51 12.10 24.38
N PRO A 147 5.29 10.86 23.83
CA PRO A 147 5.87 10.36 22.59
C PRO A 147 5.26 11.00 21.33
N VAL A 148 6.00 11.00 20.22
CA VAL A 148 5.57 11.50 18.91
C VAL A 148 5.95 10.53 17.80
N PHE A 149 5.14 10.45 16.75
CA PHE A 149 5.52 9.79 15.50
C PHE A 149 6.16 10.81 14.56
N ALA A 150 7.47 10.67 14.34
CA ALA A 150 8.19 11.45 13.33
C ALA A 150 8.11 10.72 11.99
N LYS A 151 7.68 11.43 10.94
CA LYS A 151 7.46 10.86 9.61
C LYS A 151 8.19 11.69 8.55
N LEU A 152 8.85 11.01 7.62
CA LEU A 152 9.31 11.63 6.37
C LEU A 152 8.11 11.95 5.48
N PRO A 153 8.09 13.09 4.78
CA PRO A 153 7.00 13.47 3.89
C PRO A 153 6.70 12.42 2.82
N VAL A 154 7.72 11.94 2.14
CA VAL A 154 7.62 10.89 1.12
C VAL A 154 8.34 9.65 1.61
N ALA A 155 7.58 8.63 1.99
CA ALA A 155 8.09 7.33 2.41
C ALA A 155 6.95 6.29 2.45
N THR A 156 7.30 5.02 2.26
CA THR A 156 6.35 3.91 2.10
C THR A 156 6.64 2.77 3.08
N ALA A 157 5.61 2.00 3.41
CA ALA A 157 5.70 0.79 4.25
C ALA A 157 6.42 1.04 5.58
N SER A 158 6.10 2.13 6.24
CA SER A 158 6.67 2.57 7.53
C SER A 158 8.20 2.80 7.53
N THR A 159 8.88 2.77 6.37
CA THR A 159 10.34 2.94 6.31
C THR A 159 10.80 4.34 6.74
N GLY A 160 9.96 5.34 6.59
CA GLY A 160 10.20 6.72 7.00
C GLY A 160 9.39 7.15 8.23
N VAL A 161 9.08 6.24 9.15
CA VAL A 161 8.31 6.53 10.37
C VAL A 161 9.01 5.98 11.59
N ALA A 162 9.18 6.82 12.62
CA ALA A 162 9.69 6.40 13.92
C ALA A 162 8.82 6.95 15.05
N ARG A 163 8.61 6.14 16.09
CA ARG A 163 8.04 6.59 17.34
C ARG A 163 9.18 7.08 18.22
N CYS A 164 9.24 8.38 18.46
CA CYS A 164 10.26 9.01 19.30
C CYS A 164 9.67 9.28 20.69
N SER A 165 10.36 8.84 21.72
CA SER A 165 9.96 8.99 23.12
C SER A 165 10.73 10.13 23.83
N SER A 166 11.68 10.75 23.13
CA SER A 166 12.51 11.85 23.65
C SER A 166 13.01 12.75 22.53
N ALA A 167 13.47 13.95 22.90
CA ALA A 167 14.12 14.89 21.99
C ALA A 167 15.40 14.30 21.35
N ALA A 168 16.13 13.47 22.09
CA ALA A 168 17.33 12.81 21.59
C ALA A 168 16.99 11.79 20.46
N GLU A 169 15.93 11.02 20.63
CA GLU A 169 15.46 10.09 19.59
C GLU A 169 14.92 10.84 18.36
N LEU A 170 14.20 11.95 18.56
CA LEU A 170 13.73 12.81 17.48
C LEU A 170 14.89 13.44 16.69
N ALA A 171 15.91 13.92 17.39
CA ALA A 171 17.11 14.51 16.77
C ALA A 171 17.90 13.47 15.96
N ALA A 172 17.92 12.21 16.41
CA ALA A 172 18.60 11.11 15.72
C ALA A 172 17.82 10.57 14.51
N PHE A 173 16.51 10.82 14.44
CA PHE A 173 15.68 10.37 13.33
C PHE A 173 15.84 11.27 12.11
N ALA A 174 16.35 10.72 11.02
CA ALA A 174 16.55 11.42 9.74
C ALA A 174 17.15 12.84 9.92
N PRO A 175 18.36 12.96 10.49
CA PRO A 175 18.93 14.26 10.90
C PRO A 175 19.07 15.24 9.72
N ASP A 176 19.30 14.73 8.51
CA ASP A 176 19.48 15.51 7.29
C ASP A 176 18.17 15.83 6.56
N ALA A 177 17.03 15.34 7.05
CA ALA A 177 15.74 15.62 6.42
C ALA A 177 15.33 17.09 6.68
N PRO A 178 15.05 17.88 5.63
CA PRO A 178 14.68 19.29 5.79
C PRO A 178 13.29 19.44 6.42
N THR A 179 12.41 18.48 6.21
CA THR A 179 11.02 18.52 6.70
C THR A 179 10.66 17.20 7.37
N LEU A 180 9.96 17.28 8.50
CA LEU A 180 9.31 16.14 9.16
C LEU A 180 7.85 16.48 9.47
N VAL A 181 7.02 15.45 9.46
CA VAL A 181 5.66 15.50 9.99
C VAL A 181 5.68 14.86 11.38
N LEU A 182 5.38 15.65 12.42
CA LEU A 182 5.31 15.22 13.80
C LEU A 182 3.85 15.03 14.20
N GLN A 183 3.46 13.80 14.48
CA GLN A 183 2.08 13.43 14.78
C GLN A 183 1.99 12.79 16.15
N GLU A 184 1.11 13.30 17.01
CA GLU A 184 0.87 12.74 18.32
C GLU A 184 0.16 11.38 18.23
N PRO A 185 0.43 10.44 19.15
CA PRO A 185 -0.28 9.15 19.15
C PRO A 185 -1.75 9.33 19.49
N ALA A 186 -2.61 8.63 18.77
CA ALA A 186 -4.03 8.53 19.08
C ALA A 186 -4.34 7.20 19.77
N PRO A 187 -5.24 7.16 20.78
CA PRO A 187 -5.63 5.93 21.45
C PRO A 187 -6.66 5.15 20.64
N GLY A 188 -6.42 3.87 20.41
CA GLY A 188 -7.36 2.98 19.73
C GLY A 188 -6.70 1.96 18.82
N PRO A 189 -7.46 1.00 18.29
CA PRO A 189 -6.94 0.05 17.32
C PRO A 189 -6.71 0.69 15.95
N LEU A 190 -5.70 0.19 15.25
CA LEU A 190 -5.43 0.55 13.86
C LEU A 190 -6.39 -0.19 12.93
N ALA A 191 -7.04 0.56 12.08
CA ALA A 191 -7.84 0.05 10.97
C ALA A 191 -7.37 0.69 9.65
N MET A 192 -7.75 0.06 8.55
CA MET A 192 -7.54 0.55 7.20
C MET A 192 -8.88 0.66 6.51
N VAL A 193 -9.11 1.76 5.81
CA VAL A 193 -10.20 1.92 4.86
C VAL A 193 -9.62 1.89 3.44
N GLN A 194 -10.24 1.10 2.58
CA GLN A 194 -9.84 0.88 1.20
C GLN A 194 -11.01 1.23 0.30
N THR A 195 -10.77 2.05 -0.69
CA THR A 195 -11.81 2.49 -1.62
C THR A 195 -11.32 2.44 -3.07
N VAL A 196 -12.28 2.32 -4.00
CA VAL A 196 -12.07 2.50 -5.44
C VAL A 196 -13.11 3.49 -5.94
N TRP A 197 -12.67 4.35 -6.85
CA TRP A 197 -13.41 5.47 -7.39
C TRP A 197 -13.44 5.45 -8.90
N CYS A 198 -14.55 5.89 -9.47
CA CYS A 198 -14.70 6.11 -10.90
C CYS A 198 -15.16 7.55 -11.12
N ARG A 199 -14.26 8.46 -11.51
CA ARG A 199 -14.56 9.86 -11.79
C ARG A 199 -15.37 10.53 -10.67
N GLY A 200 -14.82 10.55 -9.46
CA GLY A 200 -15.47 11.14 -8.28
C GLY A 200 -16.59 10.31 -7.64
N GLU A 201 -17.01 9.20 -8.25
CA GLU A 201 -18.00 8.29 -7.71
C GLU A 201 -17.33 7.15 -6.93
N LEU A 202 -17.72 6.95 -5.66
CA LEU A 202 -17.25 5.83 -4.83
C LEU A 202 -17.94 4.54 -5.28
N VAL A 203 -17.16 3.60 -5.86
CA VAL A 203 -17.72 2.36 -6.41
C VAL A 203 -17.45 1.13 -5.56
N ALA A 204 -16.45 1.16 -4.69
CA ALA A 204 -16.15 0.07 -3.77
C ALA A 204 -15.54 0.61 -2.47
N ALA A 205 -15.93 0.02 -1.34
CA ALA A 205 -15.38 0.35 -0.03
C ALA A 205 -15.23 -0.89 0.85
N HIS A 206 -14.14 -0.93 1.61
CA HIS A 206 -13.87 -1.97 2.58
C HIS A 206 -13.12 -1.41 3.79
N VAL A 207 -13.50 -1.86 4.99
CA VAL A 207 -12.80 -1.51 6.23
C VAL A 207 -12.34 -2.79 6.92
N ASN A 208 -11.08 -2.81 7.35
CA ASN A 208 -10.55 -3.87 8.19
C ASN A 208 -9.70 -3.32 9.34
N GLU A 209 -9.68 -4.02 10.46
CA GLU A 209 -8.76 -3.73 11.56
C GLU A 209 -7.55 -4.66 11.55
N ARG A 210 -6.42 -4.15 12.03
CA ARG A 210 -5.23 -4.93 12.31
C ARG A 210 -5.40 -5.67 13.63
N VAL A 211 -5.68 -6.99 13.55
CA VAL A 211 -5.85 -7.85 14.74
C VAL A 211 -4.51 -8.37 15.26
N LEU A 212 -3.54 -8.57 14.36
CA LEU A 212 -2.17 -8.98 14.70
C LEU A 212 -1.19 -8.18 13.87
N GLU A 213 -0.24 -7.53 14.55
CA GLU A 213 0.85 -6.83 13.89
C GLU A 213 1.92 -7.81 13.40
N GLY A 214 2.30 -7.65 12.14
CA GLY A 214 3.39 -8.34 11.50
C GLY A 214 4.64 -7.47 11.35
N ALA A 215 5.53 -7.89 10.48
CA ALA A 215 6.74 -7.13 10.18
C ALA A 215 6.42 -5.78 9.52
N GLY A 216 7.24 -4.77 9.84
CA GLY A 216 7.11 -3.41 9.28
C GLY A 216 5.82 -2.67 9.67
N GLY A 217 5.15 -3.10 10.75
CA GLY A 217 3.85 -2.54 11.16
C GLY A 217 2.66 -3.04 10.31
N GLY A 218 2.90 -3.88 9.31
CA GLY A 218 1.86 -4.46 8.46
C GLY A 218 0.91 -5.39 9.24
N ALA A 219 -0.28 -5.62 8.71
CA ALA A 219 -1.27 -6.48 9.36
C ALA A 219 -1.03 -7.96 9.02
N ALA A 220 -0.42 -8.71 9.95
CA ALA A 220 -0.29 -10.16 9.84
C ALA A 220 -1.64 -10.88 9.94
N ARG A 221 -2.62 -10.32 10.65
CA ARG A 221 -4.02 -10.76 10.66
C ARG A 221 -4.94 -9.56 10.67
N LYS A 222 -5.98 -9.65 9.84
CA LYS A 222 -7.00 -8.63 9.64
C LYS A 222 -8.39 -9.19 9.93
N ARG A 223 -9.30 -8.32 10.31
CA ARG A 223 -10.73 -8.61 10.43
C ARG A 223 -11.53 -7.49 9.78
N SER A 224 -12.44 -7.86 8.87
CA SER A 224 -13.36 -6.90 8.25
C SER A 224 -14.32 -6.31 9.27
N LEU A 225 -14.65 -5.04 9.10
CA LEU A 225 -15.55 -4.28 9.98
C LEU A 225 -16.68 -3.66 9.18
N ASP A 226 -17.85 -3.54 9.83
CA ASP A 226 -18.94 -2.68 9.40
C ASP A 226 -18.78 -1.31 10.10
N ARG A 227 -18.20 -0.33 9.41
CA ARG A 227 -17.84 0.99 9.93
C ARG A 227 -18.08 2.07 8.86
N PRO A 228 -19.37 2.44 8.63
CA PRO A 228 -19.71 3.47 7.65
C PRO A 228 -19.06 4.82 7.97
N ASP A 229 -18.91 5.18 9.25
CA ASP A 229 -18.20 6.38 9.68
C ASP A 229 -16.73 6.43 9.24
N VAL A 230 -16.08 5.27 9.12
CA VAL A 230 -14.71 5.18 8.57
C VAL A 230 -14.73 5.30 7.05
N VAL A 231 -15.73 4.74 6.38
CA VAL A 231 -15.90 4.91 4.92
C VAL A 231 -16.17 6.38 4.58
N ASP A 232 -16.98 7.08 5.38
CA ASP A 232 -17.30 8.50 5.18
C ASP A 232 -16.08 9.42 5.21
N VAL A 233 -15.02 9.03 5.93
CA VAL A 233 -13.74 9.76 5.92
C VAL A 233 -13.16 9.84 4.50
N LEU A 234 -13.05 8.68 3.82
CA LEU A 234 -12.54 8.66 2.45
C LEU A 234 -13.60 9.11 1.43
N ALA A 235 -14.89 8.92 1.70
CA ALA A 235 -15.96 9.44 0.86
C ALA A 235 -15.84 10.97 0.72
N ARG A 236 -15.60 11.69 1.81
CA ARG A 236 -15.38 13.14 1.81
C ARG A 236 -14.08 13.53 1.10
N LEU A 237 -12.98 12.81 1.36
CA LEU A 237 -11.68 13.10 0.74
C LEU A 237 -11.72 12.86 -0.77
N GLY A 238 -12.19 11.69 -1.21
CA GLY A 238 -12.23 11.31 -2.61
C GLY A 238 -13.18 12.17 -3.44
N ALA A 239 -14.37 12.50 -2.91
CA ALA A 239 -15.30 13.41 -3.58
C ALA A 239 -14.73 14.84 -3.71
N ALA A 240 -14.05 15.35 -2.66
CA ALA A 240 -13.44 16.68 -2.70
C ALA A 240 -12.28 16.81 -3.70
N LEU A 241 -11.63 15.68 -4.05
CA LEU A 241 -10.52 15.60 -4.98
C LEU A 241 -10.90 15.05 -6.37
N ASP A 242 -12.19 14.82 -6.64
CA ASP A 242 -12.67 14.17 -7.87
C ASP A 242 -11.87 12.90 -8.20
N TRP A 243 -11.73 12.03 -7.19
CA TRP A 243 -10.79 10.90 -7.23
C TRP A 243 -11.16 9.87 -8.31
N HIS A 244 -10.14 9.31 -8.95
CA HIS A 244 -10.28 8.20 -9.88
C HIS A 244 -9.23 7.11 -9.56
N GLY A 245 -9.64 5.84 -9.44
CA GLY A 245 -8.77 4.74 -9.06
C GLY A 245 -8.80 4.42 -7.56
N ALA A 246 -7.77 3.76 -7.05
CA ALA A 246 -7.72 3.30 -5.66
C ALA A 246 -7.26 4.42 -4.71
N LEU A 247 -7.91 4.50 -3.54
CA LEU A 247 -7.55 5.38 -2.43
C LEU A 247 -7.73 4.64 -1.12
N CYS A 248 -6.70 4.59 -0.30
CA CYS A 248 -6.72 3.94 1.00
C CYS A 248 -6.23 4.89 2.09
N ALA A 249 -6.64 4.66 3.34
CA ALA A 249 -6.10 5.38 4.49
C ALA A 249 -5.97 4.45 5.70
N ASP A 250 -4.93 4.70 6.48
CA ASP A 250 -4.77 4.14 7.82
C ASP A 250 -5.44 5.07 8.83
N VAL A 251 -6.27 4.51 9.70
CA VAL A 251 -7.03 5.26 10.70
C VAL A 251 -6.89 4.63 12.08
N ILE A 252 -6.91 5.44 13.12
CA ILE A 252 -7.08 4.95 14.48
C ILE A 252 -8.56 5.10 14.86
N LEU A 253 -9.16 4.00 15.34
CA LEU A 253 -10.54 3.98 15.82
C LEU A 253 -10.58 4.50 17.27
N THR A 254 -10.64 5.82 17.44
CA THR A 254 -10.71 6.41 18.77
C THR A 254 -12.13 6.34 19.36
N PRO A 255 -12.30 6.55 20.67
CA PRO A 255 -13.63 6.62 21.29
C PRO A 255 -14.53 7.74 20.74
N THR A 256 -13.96 8.78 20.15
CA THR A 256 -14.68 9.95 19.60
C THR A 256 -14.88 9.87 18.08
N GLY A 257 -14.39 8.82 17.43
CA GLY A 257 -14.49 8.61 15.98
C GLY A 257 -13.15 8.26 15.33
N PRO A 258 -13.15 7.94 14.04
CA PRO A 258 -11.91 7.62 13.32
C PRO A 258 -11.05 8.87 13.10
N VAL A 259 -9.74 8.74 13.26
CA VAL A 259 -8.75 9.77 12.91
C VAL A 259 -7.75 9.23 11.92
N VAL A 260 -7.49 9.96 10.85
CA VAL A 260 -6.56 9.56 9.78
C VAL A 260 -5.12 9.75 10.24
N ILE A 261 -4.31 8.72 10.08
CA ILE A 261 -2.88 8.80 10.39
C ILE A 261 -1.97 8.71 9.15
N ASP A 262 -2.48 8.17 8.05
CA ASP A 262 -1.76 8.11 6.77
C ASP A 262 -2.75 7.94 5.61
N VAL A 263 -2.46 8.57 4.46
CA VAL A 263 -3.23 8.42 3.22
C VAL A 263 -2.37 7.70 2.20
N ASN A 264 -2.94 6.67 1.58
CA ASN A 264 -2.28 5.86 0.57
C ASN A 264 -3.03 6.01 -0.77
N PRO A 265 -2.55 6.83 -1.73
CA PRO A 265 -3.23 7.06 -3.02
C PRO A 265 -3.00 5.88 -3.99
N ARG A 266 -3.29 4.67 -3.55
CA ARG A 266 -3.02 3.42 -4.23
C ARG A 266 -3.80 2.25 -3.65
N LEU A 267 -3.80 1.12 -4.36
CA LEU A 267 -4.32 -0.14 -3.83
C LEU A 267 -3.42 -0.65 -2.68
N VAL A 268 -4.04 -1.17 -1.61
CA VAL A 268 -3.35 -1.82 -0.50
C VAL A 268 -4.02 -3.17 -0.24
N GLU A 269 -3.26 -4.25 -0.31
CA GLU A 269 -3.59 -5.63 0.10
C GLU A 269 -5.09 -6.03 0.03
N PRO A 270 -5.65 -6.29 -1.18
CA PRO A 270 -7.09 -6.43 -1.40
C PRO A 270 -7.69 -7.77 -0.95
N ALA A 271 -6.90 -8.71 -0.43
CA ALA A 271 -7.37 -10.08 -0.19
C ALA A 271 -8.43 -10.17 0.92
N ASN A 272 -8.35 -9.34 1.98
CA ASN A 272 -9.39 -9.32 3.02
C ASN A 272 -10.71 -8.77 2.47
N ALA A 273 -10.66 -7.73 1.64
CA ALA A 273 -11.83 -7.19 0.96
C ALA A 273 -12.51 -8.26 0.08
N ALA A 274 -11.73 -8.95 -0.76
CA ALA A 274 -12.24 -10.03 -1.61
C ALA A 274 -12.85 -11.18 -0.79
N ALA A 275 -12.21 -11.58 0.32
CA ALA A 275 -12.76 -12.59 1.23
C ALA A 275 -14.07 -12.13 1.90
N SER A 276 -14.27 -10.83 2.03
CA SER A 276 -15.46 -10.18 2.61
C SER A 276 -16.54 -9.84 1.57
N GLY A 277 -16.34 -10.23 0.30
CA GLY A 277 -17.30 -10.05 -0.79
C GLY A 277 -17.14 -8.75 -1.59
N VAL A 278 -16.07 -7.98 -1.40
CA VAL A 278 -15.79 -6.73 -2.13
C VAL A 278 -14.63 -6.93 -3.10
N ASP A 279 -14.86 -6.82 -4.39
CA ASP A 279 -13.84 -6.94 -5.42
C ASP A 279 -13.23 -5.56 -5.75
N LEU A 280 -12.30 -5.11 -4.92
CA LEU A 280 -11.57 -3.86 -5.15
C LEU A 280 -10.75 -3.87 -6.45
N VAL A 281 -10.18 -5.04 -6.80
CA VAL A 281 -9.29 -5.13 -7.97
C VAL A 281 -10.09 -5.13 -9.26
N GLY A 282 -11.21 -5.87 -9.30
CA GLY A 282 -12.14 -5.84 -10.44
C GLY A 282 -12.75 -4.45 -10.62
N ALA A 283 -13.17 -3.79 -9.54
CA ALA A 283 -13.68 -2.42 -9.59
C ALA A 283 -12.62 -1.43 -10.13
N LEU A 284 -11.33 -1.60 -9.76
CA LEU A 284 -10.24 -0.80 -10.29
C LEU A 284 -10.01 -1.03 -11.80
N VAL A 285 -10.15 -2.28 -12.27
CA VAL A 285 -10.06 -2.61 -13.70
C VAL A 285 -11.22 -1.99 -14.47
N GLU A 286 -12.45 -2.06 -13.96
CA GLU A 286 -13.62 -1.45 -14.61
C GLU A 286 -13.53 0.09 -14.62
N ALA A 287 -13.01 0.70 -13.55
CA ALA A 287 -12.74 2.13 -13.50
C ALA A 287 -11.78 2.58 -14.62
N ALA A 288 -10.81 1.77 -15.03
CA ALA A 288 -9.92 2.07 -16.16
C ALA A 288 -10.66 2.16 -17.52
N PHE A 289 -11.92 1.74 -17.57
CA PHE A 289 -12.82 1.91 -18.71
C PHE A 289 -13.90 2.97 -18.47
N ASP A 290 -13.76 3.77 -17.41
CA ASP A 290 -14.77 4.74 -16.95
C ASP A 290 -16.14 4.09 -16.65
N ARG A 291 -16.12 2.84 -16.15
CA ARG A 291 -17.32 2.07 -15.79
C ARG A 291 -17.45 2.00 -14.28
N PRO A 292 -18.48 2.60 -13.68
CA PRO A 292 -18.71 2.51 -12.25
C PRO A 292 -19.27 1.11 -11.88
N ALA A 293 -18.41 0.19 -11.50
CA ALA A 293 -18.79 -1.16 -11.07
C ALA A 293 -19.04 -1.17 -9.56
N LEU A 294 -20.26 -0.78 -9.14
CA LEU A 294 -20.65 -0.74 -7.74
C LEU A 294 -20.50 -2.11 -7.07
N GLN A 295 -19.80 -2.12 -5.95
CA GLN A 295 -19.55 -3.33 -5.16
C GLN A 295 -20.55 -3.44 -3.98
N PRO A 296 -20.86 -4.66 -3.52
CA PRO A 296 -21.68 -4.85 -2.34
C PRO A 296 -20.99 -4.34 -1.07
N VAL A 297 -21.77 -4.13 -0.03
CA VAL A 297 -21.24 -3.83 1.30
C VAL A 297 -20.44 -5.04 1.81
N SER A 298 -19.30 -4.75 2.41
CA SER A 298 -18.38 -5.74 2.96
C SER A 298 -19.04 -6.57 4.08
N THR A 299 -18.92 -7.88 4.04
CA THR A 299 -19.33 -8.76 5.14
C THR A 299 -18.40 -8.55 6.35
N PRO A 300 -18.90 -8.14 7.52
CA PRO A 300 -18.08 -7.94 8.70
C PRO A 300 -17.66 -9.26 9.36
N GLY A 301 -16.59 -9.23 10.15
CA GLY A 301 -16.10 -10.35 10.94
C GLY A 301 -15.29 -11.40 10.15
N VAL A 302 -15.03 -11.17 8.86
CA VAL A 302 -14.20 -12.06 8.06
C VAL A 302 -12.73 -11.86 8.40
N GLU A 303 -12.09 -12.92 8.87
CA GLU A 303 -10.67 -12.88 9.25
C GLU A 303 -9.78 -13.49 8.17
N THR A 304 -8.70 -12.79 7.87
CA THR A 304 -7.61 -13.25 6.99
C THR A 304 -6.26 -13.07 7.66
N HIS A 305 -5.26 -13.79 7.21
CA HIS A 305 -3.89 -13.66 7.70
C HIS A 305 -2.86 -13.86 6.60
N GLN A 306 -1.66 -13.37 6.85
CA GLN A 306 -0.49 -13.55 6.00
C GLN A 306 0.60 -14.25 6.81
N LEU A 307 0.85 -15.52 6.54
CA LEU A 307 1.85 -16.32 7.24
C LEU A 307 3.26 -15.69 7.12
N LEU A 308 3.54 -15.06 5.98
CA LEU A 308 4.81 -14.36 5.76
C LEU A 308 5.03 -13.25 6.81
N LEU A 309 4.07 -12.35 6.98
CA LEU A 309 4.16 -11.27 7.98
C LEU A 309 4.10 -11.80 9.42
N ALA A 310 3.30 -12.84 9.66
CA ALA A 310 3.18 -13.49 10.96
C ALA A 310 4.49 -14.17 11.40
N ALA A 311 5.28 -14.69 10.45
CA ALA A 311 6.60 -15.28 10.75
C ALA A 311 7.67 -14.21 10.95
N LEU A 312 7.66 -13.14 10.16
CA LEU A 312 8.63 -12.04 10.25
C LEU A 312 8.44 -11.16 11.50
N GLY A 313 7.21 -10.96 11.97
CA GLY A 313 6.90 -10.08 13.10
C GLY A 313 7.63 -10.43 14.40
N PRO A 314 7.55 -11.66 14.93
CA PRO A 314 8.30 -12.08 16.11
C PRO A 314 9.81 -11.97 15.93
N ALA A 315 10.32 -12.21 14.71
CA ALA A 315 11.75 -12.08 14.42
C ALA A 315 12.18 -10.59 14.50
N GLN A 316 11.35 -9.68 14.03
CA GLN A 316 11.58 -8.23 14.12
C GLN A 316 11.58 -7.75 15.57
N ARG A 317 10.64 -8.23 16.40
CA ARG A 317 10.52 -7.84 17.81
C ARG A 317 11.56 -8.52 18.72
N GLY A 318 12.42 -9.40 18.17
CA GLY A 318 13.45 -10.08 18.95
C GLY A 318 12.92 -11.18 19.87
N GLU A 319 11.70 -11.67 19.66
CA GLU A 319 11.04 -12.71 20.48
C GLU A 319 11.67 -14.10 20.31
N GLY A 320 12.59 -14.24 19.36
CA GLY A 320 13.38 -15.45 19.14
C GLY A 320 12.68 -16.57 18.35
N ARG A 321 13.42 -17.65 18.11
CA ARG A 321 13.02 -18.76 17.21
C ARG A 321 11.74 -19.48 17.67
N ARG A 322 11.53 -19.62 18.99
CA ARG A 322 10.36 -20.31 19.54
C ARG A 322 9.06 -19.55 19.21
N ALA A 323 9.07 -18.23 19.22
CA ALA A 323 7.92 -17.42 18.88
C ALA A 323 7.61 -17.52 17.38
N VAL A 324 8.63 -17.44 16.50
CA VAL A 324 8.47 -17.68 15.06
C VAL A 324 7.88 -19.07 14.80
N ALA A 325 8.44 -20.13 15.41
CA ALA A 325 7.96 -21.50 15.23
C ALA A 325 6.50 -21.67 15.70
N ARG A 326 6.12 -21.02 16.81
CA ARG A 326 4.75 -21.06 17.34
C ARG A 326 3.79 -20.41 16.36
N GLN A 327 4.08 -19.20 15.86
CA GLN A 327 3.23 -18.52 14.89
C GLN A 327 3.00 -19.35 13.62
N VAL A 328 4.08 -19.93 13.08
CA VAL A 328 3.99 -20.82 11.90
C VAL A 328 3.17 -22.07 12.20
N HIS A 329 3.42 -22.72 13.35
CA HIS A 329 2.69 -23.93 13.77
C HIS A 329 1.19 -23.63 13.89
N ASP A 330 0.83 -22.55 14.60
CA ASP A 330 -0.57 -22.19 14.85
C ASP A 330 -1.29 -21.81 13.54
N ALA A 331 -0.63 -21.06 12.64
CA ALA A 331 -1.18 -20.71 11.34
C ALA A 331 -1.40 -21.96 10.45
N VAL A 332 -0.38 -22.82 10.31
CA VAL A 332 -0.47 -24.05 9.50
C VAL A 332 -1.51 -25.03 10.07
N ARG A 333 -1.63 -25.12 11.39
CA ARG A 333 -2.59 -26.01 12.08
C ARG A 333 -3.95 -25.36 12.29
N ARG A 334 -4.14 -24.13 11.86
CA ARG A 334 -5.38 -23.36 12.08
C ARG A 334 -5.82 -23.36 13.54
N ARG A 335 -4.89 -23.06 14.46
CA ARG A 335 -5.12 -23.05 15.90
C ARG A 335 -5.11 -21.63 16.47
N GLY A 336 -5.73 -21.46 17.65
CA GLY A 336 -5.75 -20.20 18.38
C GLY A 336 -6.24 -19.06 17.50
N ALA A 337 -5.42 -18.04 17.36
CA ALA A 337 -5.70 -16.84 16.57
C ALA A 337 -5.93 -17.09 15.07
N TYR A 338 -5.54 -18.24 14.54
CA TYR A 338 -5.67 -18.60 13.12
C TYR A 338 -6.83 -19.57 12.82
N ALA A 339 -7.61 -19.97 13.82
CA ALA A 339 -8.64 -21.01 13.66
C ALA A 339 -9.72 -20.65 12.65
N ALA A 340 -10.17 -19.37 12.65
CA ALA A 340 -11.21 -18.87 11.76
C ALA A 340 -10.67 -18.06 10.56
N SER A 341 -9.36 -17.80 10.49
CA SER A 341 -8.79 -16.94 9.47
C SER A 341 -8.34 -17.70 8.21
N ARG A 342 -8.35 -17.02 7.05
CA ARG A 342 -7.90 -17.55 5.76
C ARG A 342 -6.56 -16.95 5.37
N GLU A 343 -5.67 -17.78 4.81
CA GLU A 343 -4.37 -17.31 4.30
C GLU A 343 -4.56 -16.50 3.00
N GLU A 344 -3.91 -15.35 2.90
CA GLU A 344 -4.05 -14.41 1.78
C GLU A 344 -3.10 -14.69 0.61
N LEU A 345 -1.88 -15.19 0.89
CA LEU A 345 -0.83 -15.35 -0.13
C LEU A 345 -0.71 -16.76 -0.65
N THR A 346 -1.00 -17.75 0.20
CA THR A 346 -0.81 -19.18 -0.07
C THR A 346 -2.08 -19.95 0.22
N PRO A 347 -3.21 -19.67 -0.50
CA PRO A 347 -4.48 -20.34 -0.25
C PRO A 347 -4.34 -21.86 -0.45
N ALA A 348 -4.89 -22.63 0.49
CA ALA A 348 -4.87 -24.08 0.46
C ALA A 348 -5.58 -24.62 -0.79
N GLY A 349 -4.95 -25.56 -1.48
CA GLY A 349 -5.50 -26.20 -2.70
C GLY A 349 -5.24 -25.44 -3.99
N GLY A 350 -4.53 -24.32 -3.92
CA GLY A 350 -4.21 -23.48 -5.06
C GLY A 350 -2.84 -23.80 -5.68
N ASP A 351 -2.03 -22.79 -5.80
CA ASP A 351 -0.72 -22.82 -6.43
C ASP A 351 0.39 -23.12 -5.41
N TRP A 352 0.90 -24.35 -5.40
CA TRP A 352 1.96 -24.78 -4.47
C TRP A 352 3.25 -23.94 -4.58
N ARG A 353 3.50 -23.28 -5.73
CA ARG A 353 4.67 -22.42 -5.91
C ARG A 353 4.70 -21.27 -4.91
N THR A 354 3.53 -20.81 -4.49
CA THR A 354 3.39 -19.70 -3.53
C THR A 354 3.92 -20.04 -2.14
N ILE A 355 4.02 -21.33 -1.81
CA ILE A 355 4.54 -21.79 -0.52
C ILE A 355 6.07 -21.62 -0.46
N ALA A 356 6.78 -21.73 -1.59
CA ALA A 356 8.23 -21.73 -1.62
C ALA A 356 8.88 -20.47 -1.00
N PRO A 357 8.49 -19.21 -1.35
CA PRO A 357 9.07 -18.04 -0.71
C PRO A 357 8.73 -17.95 0.79
N VAL A 358 7.52 -18.30 1.19
CA VAL A 358 7.12 -18.28 2.60
C VAL A 358 7.91 -19.32 3.40
N ALA A 359 8.04 -20.54 2.89
CA ALA A 359 8.84 -21.60 3.53
C ALA A 359 10.32 -21.21 3.65
N SER A 360 10.87 -20.57 2.60
CA SER A 360 12.27 -20.11 2.60
C SER A 360 12.48 -19.02 3.65
N VAL A 361 11.59 -18.02 3.72
CA VAL A 361 11.64 -16.95 4.74
C VAL A 361 11.54 -17.53 6.15
N VAL A 362 10.58 -18.44 6.38
CA VAL A 362 10.40 -19.12 7.67
C VAL A 362 11.66 -19.89 8.06
N ALA A 363 12.21 -20.70 7.16
CA ALA A 363 13.43 -21.49 7.43
C ALA A 363 14.62 -20.60 7.80
N VAL A 364 14.81 -19.52 7.03
CA VAL A 364 15.91 -18.56 7.28
C VAL A 364 15.69 -17.83 8.62
N CYS A 365 14.47 -17.37 8.92
CA CYS A 365 14.16 -16.71 10.20
C CYS A 365 14.27 -17.67 11.41
N LEU A 366 13.97 -18.95 11.25
CA LEU A 366 14.21 -19.96 12.29
C LEU A 366 15.70 -20.21 12.51
N ALA A 367 16.50 -20.22 11.45
CA ALA A 367 17.96 -20.35 11.55
C ALA A 367 18.61 -19.07 12.11
N ARG A 368 18.21 -17.90 11.61
CA ARG A 368 18.77 -16.59 11.95
C ARG A 368 17.66 -15.53 12.01
N PRO A 369 17.05 -15.27 13.18
CA PRO A 369 15.94 -14.31 13.30
C PRO A 369 16.25 -12.92 12.73
N SER A 370 17.48 -12.40 12.89
CA SER A 370 17.89 -11.10 12.36
C SER A 370 17.82 -10.96 10.84
N ALA A 371 17.68 -12.06 10.09
CA ALA A 371 17.52 -12.06 8.65
C ALA A 371 16.19 -11.47 8.17
N TRP A 372 15.22 -11.23 9.05
CA TRP A 372 13.96 -10.58 8.72
C TRP A 372 14.18 -9.25 7.95
N ARG A 373 15.25 -8.52 8.26
CA ARG A 373 15.61 -7.24 7.61
C ARG A 373 15.86 -7.37 6.11
N TRP A 374 16.43 -8.50 5.67
CA TRP A 374 16.72 -8.73 4.25
C TRP A 374 15.43 -8.92 3.44
N PHE A 375 14.43 -9.58 4.03
CA PHE A 375 13.17 -9.84 3.35
C PHE A 375 12.25 -8.62 3.35
N SER A 376 12.19 -7.87 4.44
CA SER A 376 11.34 -6.69 4.57
C SER A 376 11.83 -5.53 3.67
N GLY A 377 13.13 -5.20 3.71
CA GLY A 377 13.67 -4.08 2.95
C GLY A 377 13.70 -4.30 1.44
N GLY A 378 14.00 -5.55 1.00
CA GLY A 378 14.13 -5.87 -0.42
C GLY A 378 12.83 -5.71 -1.22
N SER A 379 11.71 -6.13 -0.65
CA SER A 379 10.40 -6.03 -1.30
C SER A 379 9.94 -4.57 -1.47
N VAL A 380 10.11 -3.76 -0.43
CA VAL A 380 9.70 -2.33 -0.43
C VAL A 380 10.49 -1.53 -1.46
N ALA A 381 11.79 -1.78 -1.57
CA ALA A 381 12.67 -1.04 -2.50
C ALA A 381 12.25 -1.18 -3.98
N GLY A 382 11.50 -2.23 -4.35
CA GLY A 382 11.04 -2.45 -5.72
C GLY A 382 9.91 -1.51 -6.15
N TYR A 383 9.07 -1.04 -5.21
CA TYR A 383 7.90 -0.24 -5.52
C TYR A 383 7.84 1.13 -4.84
N ALA A 384 8.66 1.37 -3.83
CA ALA A 384 8.64 2.62 -3.08
C ALA A 384 9.17 3.79 -3.92
N LEU A 385 8.45 4.90 -3.91
CA LEU A 385 8.87 6.16 -4.51
C LEU A 385 9.89 6.83 -3.57
N SER A 386 11.04 7.20 -4.13
CA SER A 386 12.02 7.99 -3.37
C SER A 386 11.65 9.49 -3.36
N PRO A 387 12.12 10.29 -2.38
CA PRO A 387 11.94 11.75 -2.42
C PRO A 387 12.42 12.36 -3.74
N ALA A 388 13.60 11.98 -4.22
CA ALA A 388 14.13 12.46 -5.50
C ALA A 388 13.27 12.03 -6.70
N GLY A 389 12.69 10.82 -6.66
CA GLY A 389 11.73 10.35 -7.68
C GLY A 389 10.44 11.16 -7.65
N TRP A 390 9.96 11.51 -6.46
CA TRP A 390 8.81 12.40 -6.29
C TRP A 390 9.05 13.79 -6.88
N ASP A 391 10.20 14.40 -6.57
CA ASP A 391 10.58 15.71 -7.12
C ASP A 391 10.65 15.69 -8.65
N GLN A 392 11.15 14.60 -9.24
CA GLN A 392 11.15 14.41 -10.70
C GLN A 392 9.73 14.38 -11.29
N LEU A 393 8.78 13.72 -10.63
CA LEU A 393 7.39 13.67 -11.10
C LEU A 393 6.70 15.02 -10.99
N VAL A 394 6.90 15.74 -9.89
CA VAL A 394 6.38 17.11 -9.70
C VAL A 394 6.94 18.06 -10.76
N ALA A 395 8.25 18.05 -10.99
CA ALA A 395 8.89 18.88 -12.01
C ALA A 395 8.41 18.52 -13.44
N HIS A 396 8.22 17.22 -13.73
CA HIS A 396 7.72 16.77 -15.01
C HIS A 396 6.31 17.30 -15.31
N HIS A 397 5.40 17.17 -14.34
CA HIS A 397 4.04 17.65 -14.47
C HIS A 397 3.99 19.18 -14.65
N ALA A 398 4.78 19.93 -13.87
CA ALA A 398 4.86 21.38 -14.00
C ALA A 398 5.38 21.83 -15.37
N GLY A 399 6.38 21.12 -15.93
CA GLY A 399 6.91 21.39 -17.27
C GLY A 399 5.94 21.06 -18.40
N ALA A 400 5.13 20.01 -18.25
CA ALA A 400 4.10 19.63 -19.21
C ALA A 400 2.89 20.59 -19.21
N SER A 401 2.64 21.27 -18.09
CA SER A 401 1.53 22.21 -17.91
C SER A 401 1.89 23.66 -18.28
N ALA A 402 3.16 23.95 -18.60
CA ALA A 402 3.57 25.27 -19.04
C ALA A 402 3.04 25.54 -20.47
N PRO A 403 2.35 26.66 -20.72
CA PRO A 403 1.92 27.01 -22.07
C PRO A 403 3.13 27.17 -22.99
N ALA A 404 3.06 26.60 -24.19
CA ALA A 404 4.08 26.68 -25.23
C ALA A 404 4.20 28.12 -25.79
#